data_b73df2db1a7972bd158a44e0a013d1e8
#
_entry.id   b73df2db1a7972bd158a44e0a013d1e8
#
_cell.length_a   1.000
_cell.length_b   1.000
_cell.length_c   1.000
_cell.angle_alpha   90.00
_cell.angle_beta   90.00
_cell.angle_gamma   90.00
#
_symmetry.space_group_name_H-M   'P 1'
#
loop_
_entity.id
_entity.type
_entity.pdbx_description
1 polymer ?
#
loop_
_entity_poly.entity_id
_entity_poly.type
_entity_poly.pdbx_seq_one_letter_code
_entity_poly.pdbx_strand_id
1 'polypeptide(L)'
;MKVDFQCGDTITIPEGCKAIVKDGSVTFVKEEVQEFKRGDVIVSKMNEILLVDRHSFDNRFLRSFVNIREDGFFCKSSYSLWNELHTWRYATEKEKQLLFDKMKEQGLRWNDEEKRVEKIRWRAEERKIYYYVSSDMNVSSTCRPKKGEHLYDYEGNSYLSYNYFRTKEQAKEAARRIKEVLIRYHEELGE
;
A
#
# COMPACT_ATOMS: atom_id res chain seq x y z
N MET A 1 22.69 -33.35 -16.43
CA MET A 1 23.17 -33.93 -17.70
C MET A 1 24.38 -33.11 -18.11
N LYS A 2 25.56 -33.71 -18.24
CA LYS A 2 26.76 -33.05 -18.79
C LYS A 2 26.72 -33.27 -20.28
N VAL A 3 26.88 -32.23 -21.06
CA VAL A 3 26.97 -32.28 -22.52
C VAL A 3 28.25 -31.55 -22.88
N ASP A 4 29.17 -32.24 -23.54
CA ASP A 4 30.39 -31.63 -24.04
C ASP A 4 30.10 -30.99 -25.40
N PHE A 5 30.28 -29.67 -25.48
CA PHE A 5 30.00 -28.87 -26.69
C PHE A 5 31.27 -28.74 -27.54
N GLN A 6 31.09 -28.86 -28.86
CA GLN A 6 32.09 -28.53 -29.86
C GLN A 6 31.77 -27.21 -30.55
N CYS A 7 32.75 -26.62 -31.22
CA CYS A 7 32.53 -25.36 -31.94
C CYS A 7 31.51 -25.58 -33.07
N GLY A 8 30.39 -24.86 -33.00
CA GLY A 8 29.26 -24.97 -33.94
C GLY A 8 28.01 -25.66 -33.39
N ASP A 9 28.08 -26.24 -32.21
CA ASP A 9 26.90 -26.82 -31.56
C ASP A 9 25.91 -25.75 -31.11
N THR A 10 24.64 -25.99 -31.30
CA THR A 10 23.53 -25.12 -30.83
C THR A 10 22.80 -25.78 -29.67
N ILE A 11 22.44 -24.97 -28.67
CA ILE A 11 21.68 -25.42 -27.52
C ILE A 11 20.28 -24.77 -27.58
N THR A 12 19.25 -25.57 -27.51
CA THR A 12 17.89 -25.07 -27.28
C THR A 12 17.69 -24.98 -25.77
N ILE A 13 17.51 -23.76 -25.26
CA ILE A 13 17.16 -23.51 -23.85
C ILE A 13 15.68 -23.82 -23.69
N PRO A 14 15.28 -24.77 -22.80
CA PRO A 14 13.87 -25.02 -22.53
C PRO A 14 13.16 -23.75 -22.01
N GLU A 15 11.90 -23.58 -22.35
CA GLU A 15 11.08 -22.46 -21.90
C GLU A 15 11.06 -22.37 -20.38
N GLY A 16 11.25 -21.17 -19.83
CA GLY A 16 11.33 -20.92 -18.39
C GLY A 16 12.64 -21.41 -17.73
N CYS A 17 13.68 -21.69 -18.52
CA CYS A 17 15.00 -22.06 -18.01
C CYS A 17 16.06 -21.07 -18.48
N LYS A 18 17.13 -20.92 -17.68
CA LYS A 18 18.39 -20.27 -18.08
C LYS A 18 19.50 -21.26 -18.13
N ALA A 19 20.43 -21.10 -19.09
CA ALA A 19 21.61 -21.92 -19.18
C ALA A 19 22.74 -21.27 -18.36
N ILE A 20 23.34 -22.04 -17.46
CA ILE A 20 24.55 -21.67 -16.74
C ILE A 20 25.71 -22.48 -17.31
N VAL A 21 26.71 -21.78 -17.85
CA VAL A 21 27.94 -22.40 -18.33
C VAL A 21 29.01 -22.28 -17.26
N LYS A 22 29.51 -23.42 -16.75
CA LYS A 22 30.56 -23.46 -15.77
C LYS A 22 31.44 -24.68 -16.05
N ASP A 23 32.75 -24.47 -16.05
CA ASP A 23 33.75 -25.51 -16.22
C ASP A 23 33.52 -26.42 -17.46
N GLY A 24 33.16 -25.80 -18.60
CA GLY A 24 32.86 -26.50 -19.86
C GLY A 24 31.56 -27.30 -19.86
N SER A 25 30.73 -27.20 -18.83
CA SER A 25 29.43 -27.85 -18.77
C SER A 25 28.30 -26.83 -18.78
N VAL A 26 27.17 -27.18 -19.43
CA VAL A 26 25.95 -26.36 -19.43
C VAL A 26 24.93 -27.02 -18.54
N THR A 27 24.39 -26.23 -17.60
CA THR A 27 23.34 -26.66 -16.71
C THR A 27 22.10 -25.79 -16.97
N PHE A 28 20.93 -26.40 -17.22
CA PHE A 28 19.67 -25.69 -17.29
C PHE A 28 19.09 -25.58 -15.89
N VAL A 29 18.86 -24.33 -15.44
CA VAL A 29 18.23 -24.04 -14.16
C VAL A 29 16.90 -23.38 -14.47
N LYS A 30 15.84 -23.90 -13.87
CA LYS A 30 14.51 -23.28 -13.99
C LYS A 30 14.58 -21.85 -13.46
N GLU A 31 14.14 -20.88 -14.25
CA GLU A 31 13.98 -19.52 -13.74
C GLU A 31 12.89 -19.53 -12.69
N GLU A 32 13.23 -19.19 -11.46
CA GLU A 32 12.23 -18.89 -10.45
C GLU A 32 11.54 -17.58 -10.87
N VAL A 33 10.32 -17.70 -11.35
CA VAL A 33 9.47 -16.53 -11.57
C VAL A 33 9.16 -15.96 -10.20
N GLN A 34 9.72 -14.81 -9.92
CA GLN A 34 9.50 -14.11 -8.67
C GLN A 34 8.05 -13.63 -8.64
N GLU A 35 7.20 -14.28 -7.84
CA GLU A 35 5.81 -13.86 -7.67
C GLU A 35 5.75 -12.70 -6.68
N PHE A 36 5.30 -11.55 -7.14
CA PHE A 36 5.02 -10.39 -6.29
C PHE A 36 3.55 -10.39 -5.84
N LYS A 37 3.34 -10.12 -4.56
CA LYS A 37 2.02 -10.12 -3.94
C LYS A 37 1.50 -8.70 -3.71
N ARG A 38 0.20 -8.61 -3.50
CA ARG A 38 -0.44 -7.35 -3.13
C ARG A 38 0.20 -6.75 -1.87
N GLY A 39 0.65 -5.52 -1.98
CA GLY A 39 1.37 -4.81 -0.93
C GLY A 39 2.88 -4.91 -0.99
N ASP A 40 3.44 -5.73 -1.88
CA ASP A 40 4.88 -5.74 -2.10
C ASP A 40 5.34 -4.43 -2.75
N VAL A 41 6.50 -3.96 -2.32
CA VAL A 41 7.18 -2.84 -2.99
C VAL A 41 8.30 -3.41 -3.83
N ILE A 42 8.26 -3.11 -5.11
CA ILE A 42 9.22 -3.62 -6.10
C ILE A 42 9.84 -2.49 -6.92
N VAL A 43 10.99 -2.77 -7.49
CA VAL A 43 11.78 -1.81 -8.27
C VAL A 43 12.19 -2.42 -9.59
N SER A 44 12.00 -1.66 -10.68
CA SER A 44 12.43 -2.04 -12.02
C SER A 44 13.91 -1.74 -12.26
N LYS A 45 14.49 -2.27 -13.34
CA LYS A 45 15.83 -1.89 -13.80
C LYS A 45 15.96 -0.38 -14.11
N MET A 46 14.86 0.28 -14.41
CA MET A 46 14.81 1.73 -14.67
C MET A 46 14.57 2.54 -13.39
N ASN A 47 14.76 1.93 -12.22
CA ASN A 47 14.54 2.56 -10.92
C ASN A 47 13.09 3.06 -10.68
N GLU A 48 12.10 2.55 -11.42
CA GLU A 48 10.71 2.76 -11.02
C GLU A 48 10.42 1.98 -9.75
N ILE A 49 9.82 2.63 -8.75
CA ILE A 49 9.39 2.02 -7.50
C ILE A 49 7.87 1.93 -7.50
N LEU A 50 7.32 0.76 -7.30
CA LEU A 50 5.86 0.61 -7.27
C LEU A 50 5.38 -0.25 -6.11
N LEU A 51 4.17 0.05 -5.63
CA LEU A 51 3.43 -0.72 -4.65
C LEU A 51 2.43 -1.59 -5.38
N VAL A 52 2.60 -2.90 -5.32
CA VAL A 52 1.79 -3.88 -6.07
C VAL A 52 0.35 -3.90 -5.58
N ASP A 53 -0.62 -3.77 -6.49
CA ASP A 53 -2.04 -4.03 -6.24
C ASP A 53 -2.39 -5.47 -6.64
N ARG A 54 -2.27 -5.79 -7.93
CA ARG A 54 -2.63 -7.11 -8.46
C ARG A 54 -2.05 -7.32 -9.86
N HIS A 55 -2.04 -8.58 -10.28
CA HIS A 55 -1.84 -8.95 -11.68
C HIS A 55 -3.11 -8.71 -12.49
N SER A 56 -2.98 -8.43 -13.78
CA SER A 56 -4.12 -8.45 -14.69
C SER A 56 -4.64 -9.89 -14.87
N PHE A 57 -5.89 -10.01 -15.33
CA PHE A 57 -6.54 -11.30 -15.52
C PHE A 57 -5.76 -12.23 -16.48
N ASP A 58 -5.08 -11.67 -17.46
CA ASP A 58 -4.28 -12.39 -18.46
C ASP A 58 -2.78 -12.49 -18.07
N ASN A 59 -2.42 -12.08 -16.87
CA ASN A 59 -1.04 -12.02 -16.36
C ASN A 59 -0.06 -11.23 -17.24
N ARG A 60 -0.53 -10.36 -18.13
CA ARG A 60 0.32 -9.53 -18.98
C ARG A 60 0.76 -8.23 -18.33
N PHE A 61 0.01 -7.76 -17.35
CA PHE A 61 0.27 -6.49 -16.68
C PHE A 61 0.27 -6.64 -15.17
N LEU A 62 1.11 -5.86 -14.55
CA LEU A 62 1.10 -5.62 -13.12
C LEU A 62 0.42 -4.27 -12.86
N ARG A 63 -0.63 -4.26 -12.05
CA ARG A 63 -1.26 -3.03 -11.58
C ARG A 63 -0.62 -2.61 -10.26
N SER A 64 -0.28 -1.34 -10.15
CA SER A 64 0.16 -0.73 -8.90
C SER A 64 -0.92 0.15 -8.27
N PHE A 65 -0.90 0.26 -6.95
CA PHE A 65 -1.63 1.29 -6.22
C PHE A 65 -1.04 2.67 -6.47
N VAL A 66 0.27 2.75 -6.39
CA VAL A 66 1.09 3.95 -6.61
C VAL A 66 2.43 3.53 -7.17
N ASN A 67 3.07 4.42 -7.91
CA ASN A 67 4.45 4.27 -8.34
C ASN A 67 5.19 5.62 -8.37
N ILE A 68 6.50 5.55 -8.27
CA ILE A 68 7.42 6.63 -8.58
C ILE A 68 8.16 6.22 -9.84
N ARG A 69 8.07 7.02 -10.88
CA ARG A 69 8.77 6.81 -12.14
C ARG A 69 10.24 7.20 -12.02
N GLU A 70 11.04 6.83 -13.01
CA GLU A 70 12.47 7.17 -13.09
C GLU A 70 12.73 8.68 -12.95
N ASP A 71 11.86 9.52 -13.52
CA ASP A 71 11.91 10.98 -13.43
C ASP A 71 11.45 11.54 -12.06
N GLY A 72 11.14 10.69 -11.10
CA GLY A 72 10.62 11.05 -9.78
C GLY A 72 9.14 11.41 -9.75
N PHE A 73 8.44 11.28 -10.90
CA PHE A 73 7.00 11.58 -10.97
C PHE A 73 6.18 10.52 -10.23
N PHE A 74 5.31 10.98 -9.32
CA PHE A 74 4.42 10.12 -8.54
C PHE A 74 3.09 9.90 -9.27
N CYS A 75 2.75 8.65 -9.52
CA CYS A 75 1.48 8.27 -10.14
C CYS A 75 0.60 7.47 -9.18
N LYS A 76 -0.72 7.67 -9.30
CA LYS A 76 -1.73 6.82 -8.68
C LYS A 76 -2.27 5.85 -9.70
N SER A 77 -2.27 4.56 -9.36
CA SER A 77 -2.81 3.49 -10.21
C SER A 77 -2.20 3.46 -11.62
N SER A 78 -1.12 2.76 -11.78
CA SER A 78 -0.48 2.53 -13.07
C SER A 78 -0.48 1.04 -13.43
N TYR A 79 -0.23 0.76 -14.72
CA TYR A 79 -0.04 -0.57 -15.25
C TYR A 79 1.37 -0.66 -15.83
N SER A 80 2.11 -1.69 -15.45
CA SER A 80 3.42 -2.01 -15.99
C SER A 80 3.39 -3.35 -16.70
N LEU A 81 4.10 -3.48 -17.81
CA LEU A 81 4.16 -4.72 -18.59
C LEU A 81 4.77 -5.85 -17.78
N TRP A 82 4.06 -6.98 -17.69
CA TRP A 82 4.51 -8.18 -16.98
C TRP A 82 5.67 -8.89 -17.66
N ASN A 83 5.80 -8.78 -18.98
CA ASN A 83 6.86 -9.45 -19.76
C ASN A 83 8.28 -9.05 -19.31
N GLU A 84 8.39 -7.99 -18.54
CA GLU A 84 9.65 -7.49 -18.00
C GLU A 84 9.87 -7.85 -16.52
N LEU A 85 9.06 -8.74 -15.95
CA LEU A 85 9.11 -9.07 -14.53
C LEU A 85 10.43 -9.68 -14.06
N HIS A 86 11.12 -10.41 -14.93
CA HIS A 86 12.47 -10.88 -14.63
C HIS A 86 13.47 -9.72 -14.40
N THR A 87 13.04 -8.48 -14.70
CA THR A 87 13.80 -7.25 -14.46
C THR A 87 13.42 -6.54 -13.17
N TRP A 88 12.39 -7.02 -12.47
CA TRP A 88 11.93 -6.46 -11.20
C TRP A 88 12.56 -7.19 -10.01
N ARG A 89 12.79 -6.48 -8.93
CA ARG A 89 13.26 -7.01 -7.65
C ARG A 89 12.47 -6.40 -6.49
N TYR A 90 12.51 -7.03 -5.34
CA TYR A 90 12.02 -6.39 -4.13
C TYR A 90 12.79 -5.11 -3.82
N ALA A 91 12.07 -4.10 -3.35
CA ALA A 91 12.65 -2.83 -2.92
C ALA A 91 13.48 -3.02 -1.63
N THR A 92 14.59 -2.31 -1.54
CA THR A 92 15.32 -2.13 -0.29
C THR A 92 14.50 -1.28 0.69
N GLU A 93 14.85 -1.29 1.97
CA GLU A 93 14.15 -0.44 2.97
C GLU A 93 14.25 1.05 2.65
N LYS A 94 15.36 1.50 2.05
CA LYS A 94 15.51 2.91 1.61
C LYS A 94 14.53 3.27 0.47
N GLU A 95 14.33 2.36 -0.48
CA GLU A 95 13.40 2.57 -1.60
C GLU A 95 11.95 2.51 -1.15
N LYS A 96 11.61 1.60 -0.22
CA LYS A 96 10.29 1.57 0.42
C LYS A 96 10.01 2.87 1.16
N GLN A 97 10.98 3.35 1.94
CA GLN A 97 10.85 4.60 2.67
C GLN A 97 10.62 5.77 1.71
N LEU A 98 11.38 5.85 0.60
CA LEU A 98 11.19 6.87 -0.43
C LEU A 98 9.76 6.87 -0.98
N LEU A 99 9.21 5.68 -1.29
CA LEU A 99 7.83 5.55 -1.78
C LEU A 99 6.82 6.04 -0.75
N PHE A 100 6.97 5.62 0.51
CA PHE A 100 6.04 6.01 1.57
C PHE A 100 6.13 7.49 1.94
N ASP A 101 7.31 8.09 1.87
CA ASP A 101 7.47 9.55 2.05
C ASP A 101 6.78 10.32 0.92
N LYS A 102 6.93 9.87 -0.33
CA LYS A 102 6.21 10.46 -1.47
C LYS A 102 4.69 10.28 -1.34
N MET A 103 4.22 9.14 -0.88
CA MET A 103 2.80 8.94 -0.57
C MET A 103 2.32 9.94 0.49
N LYS A 104 3.11 10.13 1.56
CA LYS A 104 2.78 11.07 2.64
C LYS A 104 2.72 12.52 2.15
N GLU A 105 3.65 12.94 1.28
CA GLU A 105 3.61 14.26 0.62
C GLU A 105 2.29 14.47 -0.16
N GLN A 106 1.74 13.39 -0.73
CA GLN A 106 0.46 13.40 -1.44
C GLN A 106 -0.77 13.17 -0.53
N GLY A 107 -0.57 13.20 0.79
CA GLY A 107 -1.63 12.95 1.77
C GLY A 107 -2.14 11.51 1.77
N LEU A 108 -1.30 10.55 1.39
CA LEU A 108 -1.60 9.13 1.33
C LEU A 108 -0.76 8.32 2.32
N ARG A 109 -1.29 7.18 2.75
CA ARG A 109 -0.55 6.17 3.52
C ARG A 109 -0.90 4.76 3.03
N TRP A 110 0.00 3.83 3.23
CA TRP A 110 -0.27 2.41 3.08
C TRP A 110 -0.87 1.86 4.39
N ASN A 111 -1.96 1.12 4.27
CA ASN A 111 -2.51 0.32 5.36
C ASN A 111 -2.21 -1.15 5.05
N ASP A 112 -1.24 -1.72 5.77
CA ASP A 112 -0.76 -3.08 5.52
C ASP A 112 -1.76 -4.16 5.95
N GLU A 113 -2.57 -3.90 6.97
CA GLU A 113 -3.61 -4.82 7.44
C GLU A 113 -4.73 -4.95 6.40
N GLU A 114 -5.23 -3.83 5.90
CA GLU A 114 -6.31 -3.76 4.91
C GLU A 114 -5.81 -3.88 3.46
N LYS A 115 -4.49 -3.95 3.26
CA LYS A 115 -3.84 -4.00 1.94
C LYS A 115 -4.38 -2.97 0.96
N ARG A 116 -4.48 -1.71 1.42
CA ARG A 116 -4.99 -0.59 0.61
C ARG A 116 -4.26 0.72 0.88
N VAL A 117 -4.32 1.61 -0.12
CA VAL A 117 -3.88 3.00 0.03
C VAL A 117 -5.02 3.84 0.59
N GLU A 118 -4.75 4.58 1.64
CA GLU A 118 -5.70 5.45 2.33
C GLU A 118 -5.24 6.90 2.29
N LYS A 119 -6.20 7.82 2.34
CA LYS A 119 -5.90 9.24 2.59
C LYS A 119 -5.47 9.40 4.05
N ILE A 120 -4.40 10.16 4.27
CA ILE A 120 -4.03 10.59 5.62
C ILE A 120 -5.13 11.52 6.12
N ARG A 121 -5.77 11.11 7.22
CA ARG A 121 -6.78 11.93 7.86
C ARG A 121 -6.12 13.08 8.62
N TRP A 122 -6.80 14.21 8.65
CA TRP A 122 -6.40 15.31 9.51
C TRP A 122 -6.34 14.86 10.98
N ARG A 123 -5.28 15.27 11.68
CA ARG A 123 -5.12 15.11 13.11
C ARG A 123 -4.66 16.45 13.67
N ALA A 124 -5.24 16.89 14.78
CA ALA A 124 -4.86 18.15 15.40
C ALA A 124 -3.37 18.14 15.77
N GLU A 125 -2.73 19.28 15.73
CA GLU A 125 -1.42 19.46 16.34
C GLU A 125 -1.53 19.33 17.86
N GLU A 126 -0.43 19.05 18.54
CA GLU A 126 -0.39 19.00 20.00
C GLU A 126 -0.92 20.30 20.60
N ARG A 127 -1.72 20.20 21.64
CA ARG A 127 -2.40 21.33 22.32
C ARG A 127 -3.44 22.09 21.47
N LYS A 128 -3.77 21.60 20.25
CA LYS A 128 -4.86 22.13 19.44
C LYS A 128 -6.15 21.35 19.67
N ILE A 129 -7.27 22.06 19.56
CA ILE A 129 -8.60 21.50 19.77
C ILE A 129 -9.00 20.57 18.60
N TYR A 130 -9.63 19.47 18.94
CA TYR A 130 -10.41 18.64 18.04
C TYR A 130 -11.79 18.38 18.62
N TYR A 131 -12.72 17.94 17.78
CA TYR A 131 -14.10 17.63 18.15
C TYR A 131 -14.36 16.13 17.97
N TYR A 132 -15.28 15.60 18.76
CA TYR A 132 -15.73 14.21 18.69
C TYR A 132 -17.20 14.10 19.08
N VAL A 133 -17.84 13.00 18.73
CA VAL A 133 -19.21 12.65 19.14
C VAL A 133 -19.09 11.77 20.39
N SER A 134 -19.71 12.19 21.49
CA SER A 134 -19.76 11.43 22.73
C SER A 134 -20.78 10.30 22.66
N SER A 135 -20.79 9.41 23.67
CA SER A 135 -21.71 8.26 23.73
C SER A 135 -23.19 8.63 23.75
N ASP A 136 -23.53 9.83 24.21
CA ASP A 136 -24.88 10.42 24.21
C ASP A 136 -25.20 11.16 22.90
N MET A 137 -24.40 10.96 21.84
CA MET A 137 -24.52 11.60 20.52
C MET A 137 -24.37 13.12 20.53
N ASN A 138 -23.86 13.70 21.61
CA ASN A 138 -23.51 15.11 21.67
C ASN A 138 -22.12 15.38 21.12
N VAL A 139 -21.90 16.61 20.65
CA VAL A 139 -20.60 17.05 20.16
C VAL A 139 -19.80 17.62 21.34
N SER A 140 -18.66 17.00 21.61
CA SER A 140 -17.71 17.44 22.60
C SER A 140 -16.40 17.87 21.95
N SER A 141 -15.55 18.56 22.68
CA SER A 141 -14.22 18.97 22.23
C SER A 141 -13.18 18.83 23.33
N THR A 142 -11.96 18.55 22.94
CA THR A 142 -10.80 18.53 23.83
C THR A 142 -9.54 18.91 23.07
N CYS A 143 -8.44 19.16 23.79
CA CYS A 143 -7.14 19.40 23.18
C CYS A 143 -6.40 18.09 22.96
N ARG A 144 -5.69 17.98 21.86
CA ARG A 144 -4.78 16.84 21.64
C ARG A 144 -3.66 16.89 22.69
N PRO A 145 -3.49 15.83 23.52
CA PRO A 145 -2.45 15.78 24.52
C PRO A 145 -1.06 15.58 23.87
N LYS A 146 0.00 15.86 24.60
CA LYS A 146 1.35 15.46 24.21
C LYS A 146 1.54 13.96 24.43
N LYS A 147 2.49 13.39 23.70
CA LYS A 147 2.87 11.99 23.87
C LYS A 147 3.33 11.74 25.32
N GLY A 148 2.76 10.72 25.96
CA GLY A 148 3.06 10.36 27.36
C GLY A 148 2.15 11.02 28.39
N GLU A 149 1.22 11.90 28.03
CA GLU A 149 0.20 12.40 28.94
C GLU A 149 -0.95 11.39 29.10
N HIS A 150 -1.64 11.40 30.22
CA HIS A 150 -2.69 10.44 30.59
C HIS A 150 -3.80 10.26 29.54
N LEU A 151 -4.16 11.30 28.78
CA LEU A 151 -5.21 11.24 27.78
C LEU A 151 -4.72 10.89 26.36
N TYR A 152 -3.45 10.57 26.20
CA TYR A 152 -2.86 10.31 24.88
C TYR A 152 -3.46 9.08 24.21
N ASP A 153 -3.67 8.00 24.95
CA ASP A 153 -4.27 6.76 24.43
C ASP A 153 -5.77 6.95 24.10
N TYR A 154 -6.50 7.73 24.89
CA TYR A 154 -7.88 8.09 24.63
C TYR A 154 -8.03 8.90 23.34
N GLU A 155 -7.15 9.88 23.12
CA GLU A 155 -7.11 10.64 21.85
C GLU A 155 -6.79 9.71 20.66
N GLY A 156 -5.84 8.81 20.83
CA GLY A 156 -5.47 7.81 19.85
C GLY A 156 -6.66 6.93 19.44
N ASN A 157 -7.42 6.44 20.41
CA ASN A 157 -8.62 5.64 20.17
C ASN A 157 -9.72 6.44 19.42
N SER A 158 -9.95 7.69 19.80
CA SER A 158 -10.89 8.57 19.08
C SER A 158 -10.48 8.79 17.64
N TYR A 159 -9.18 8.95 17.39
CA TYR A 159 -8.64 9.06 16.04
C TYR A 159 -8.79 7.77 15.24
N LEU A 160 -8.47 6.61 15.82
CA LEU A 160 -8.57 5.29 15.17
C LEU A 160 -10.02 4.91 14.87
N SER A 161 -10.95 5.20 15.78
CA SER A 161 -12.39 4.93 15.61
C SER A 161 -13.10 5.89 14.64
N TYR A 162 -12.37 6.74 13.92
CA TYR A 162 -12.93 7.75 13.02
C TYR A 162 -13.79 8.83 13.70
N ASN A 163 -13.78 8.91 15.01
CA ASN A 163 -14.52 9.89 15.81
C ASN A 163 -13.62 11.10 16.16
N TYR A 164 -13.11 11.78 15.12
CA TYR A 164 -12.11 12.83 15.27
C TYR A 164 -12.28 13.88 14.16
N PHE A 165 -12.76 15.08 14.52
CA PHE A 165 -13.19 16.09 13.57
C PHE A 165 -12.43 17.40 13.75
N ARG A 166 -12.19 18.09 12.64
CA ARG A 166 -11.49 19.38 12.62
C ARG A 166 -12.37 20.51 13.10
N THR A 167 -13.66 20.44 12.80
CA THR A 167 -14.63 21.48 13.16
C THR A 167 -15.84 20.90 13.90
N LYS A 168 -16.51 21.78 14.68
CA LYS A 168 -17.73 21.42 15.39
C LYS A 168 -18.85 21.02 14.44
N GLU A 169 -18.93 21.69 13.30
CA GLU A 169 -19.94 21.42 12.26
C GLU A 169 -19.77 20.02 11.66
N GLN A 170 -18.51 19.60 11.39
CA GLN A 170 -18.24 18.24 10.92
C GLN A 170 -18.67 17.19 11.96
N ALA A 171 -18.40 17.43 13.24
CA ALA A 171 -18.81 16.52 14.32
C ALA A 171 -20.34 16.49 14.47
N LYS A 172 -21.03 17.63 14.36
CA LYS A 172 -22.51 17.69 14.37
C LYS A 172 -23.14 16.90 13.23
N GLU A 173 -22.59 17.06 12.02
CA GLU A 173 -23.09 16.34 10.85
C GLU A 173 -22.84 14.83 10.99
N ALA A 174 -21.68 14.42 11.54
CA ALA A 174 -21.42 13.03 11.85
C ALA A 174 -22.40 12.45 12.87
N ALA A 175 -22.67 13.18 13.99
CA ALA A 175 -23.63 12.77 15.00
C ALA A 175 -25.05 12.61 14.40
N ARG A 176 -25.48 13.55 13.55
CA ARG A 176 -26.76 13.46 12.84
C ARG A 176 -26.85 12.19 11.99
N ARG A 177 -25.84 11.92 11.16
CA ARG A 177 -25.82 10.73 10.29
C ARG A 177 -25.81 9.42 11.08
N ILE A 178 -25.02 9.35 12.16
CA ILE A 178 -25.00 8.16 13.03
C ILE A 178 -26.41 7.92 13.60
N LYS A 179 -27.06 8.96 14.12
CA LYS A 179 -28.43 8.87 14.66
C LYS A 179 -29.43 8.39 13.61
N GLU A 180 -29.36 8.89 12.39
CA GLU A 180 -30.24 8.47 11.28
C GLU A 180 -30.04 6.99 10.92
N VAL A 181 -28.79 6.51 10.91
CA VAL A 181 -28.49 5.10 10.66
C VAL A 181 -29.07 4.23 11.78
N LEU A 182 -28.91 4.62 13.03
CA LEU A 182 -29.45 3.89 14.18
C LEU A 182 -30.98 3.84 14.17
N ILE A 183 -31.65 4.99 13.91
CA ILE A 183 -33.11 5.04 13.80
C ILE A 183 -33.60 4.07 12.71
N ARG A 184 -33.01 4.14 11.52
CA ARG A 184 -33.37 3.25 10.40
C ARG A 184 -33.20 1.78 10.78
N TYR A 185 -32.11 1.44 11.45
CA TYR A 185 -31.84 0.07 11.89
C TYR A 185 -32.91 -0.43 12.88
N HIS A 186 -33.31 0.41 13.85
CA HIS A 186 -34.39 0.06 14.77
C HIS A 186 -35.75 -0.06 14.08
N GLU A 187 -36.06 0.81 13.12
CA GLU A 187 -37.25 0.71 12.28
C GLU A 187 -37.28 -0.61 11.49
N GLU A 188 -36.16 -1.06 10.95
CA GLU A 188 -36.01 -2.35 10.24
C GLU A 188 -36.20 -3.54 11.17
N LEU A 189 -35.86 -3.42 12.47
CA LEU A 189 -36.09 -4.44 13.48
C LEU A 189 -37.53 -4.48 13.99
N GLY A 190 -38.32 -3.42 13.72
CA GLY A 190 -39.69 -3.27 14.19
C GLY A 190 -39.78 -2.85 15.65
N GLU A 191 -38.77 -2.14 16.16
CA GLU A 191 -38.69 -1.60 17.53
C GLU A 191 -39.08 -0.12 17.58
#